data_564b9c231fcb992a60672fbb5a62fe79
#
_entry.id   564b9c231fcb992a60672fbb5a62fe79
#
_cell.length_a   1.000
_cell.length_b   1.000
_cell.length_c   1.000
_cell.angle_alpha   90.00
_cell.angle_beta   90.00
_cell.angle_gamma   90.00
#
_symmetry.space_group_name_H-M   'P 1'
#
loop_
_entity.id
_entity.type
_entity.pdbx_description
1 polymer ?
#
loop_
_entity_poly.entity_id
_entity_poly.type
_entity_poly.pdbx_seq_one_letter_code
_entity_poly.pdbx_strand_id
1 'polypeptide(L)'
;MGSENPVFVLAWVTVRGQPPMKIGEGEHVLFVNHPTRGWEIPGGHLEAGETPEEALLRELKEETGIEGELMKWNKSYYPKGWVAHVITDETPLDSWFVDDAKVAEVRWWKQVPPVIEWTKEEFEDLSRWHCEAE
;
A
#
# COMPACT_ATOMS: atom_id res chain seq x y z
N MET A 1 -8.61 -22.88 -15.02
CA MET A 1 -8.64 -22.45 -14.45
C MET A 1 -8.21 -21.37 -14.32
N GLY A 2 -8.27 -20.80 -14.56
CA GLY A 2 -7.76 -19.54 -14.52
C GLY A 2 -7.45 -19.12 -13.17
N SER A 3 -6.76 -18.10 -13.07
CA SER A 3 -6.49 -17.54 -11.79
C SER A 3 -7.75 -16.87 -11.28
N GLU A 4 -7.99 -17.04 -10.02
CA GLU A 4 -9.05 -16.34 -9.36
C GLU A 4 -8.58 -14.96 -8.95
N ASN A 5 -9.47 -14.00 -8.98
CA ASN A 5 -9.16 -12.67 -8.47
C ASN A 5 -9.04 -12.73 -6.94
N PRO A 6 -8.20 -11.87 -6.37
CA PRO A 6 -8.14 -11.77 -4.91
C PRO A 6 -9.41 -11.13 -4.36
N VAL A 7 -9.65 -11.32 -3.08
CA VAL A 7 -10.75 -10.66 -2.38
C VAL A 7 -10.42 -9.19 -2.15
N PHE A 8 -9.15 -8.91 -1.83
CA PHE A 8 -8.68 -7.55 -1.58
C PHE A 8 -7.31 -7.32 -2.22
N VAL A 9 -6.96 -6.06 -2.40
CA VAL A 9 -5.66 -5.64 -2.90
C VAL A 9 -5.10 -4.55 -1.99
N LEU A 10 -3.78 -4.53 -1.86
CA LEU A 10 -3.07 -3.58 -1.02
C LEU A 10 -1.91 -2.99 -1.80
N ALA A 11 -1.53 -1.75 -1.49
CA ALA A 11 -0.47 -1.05 -2.21
C ALA A 11 0.70 -0.73 -1.28
N TRP A 12 1.89 -1.21 -1.64
CA TRP A 12 3.15 -0.74 -1.05
C TRP A 12 3.65 0.38 -1.95
N VAL A 13 3.48 1.63 -1.50
CA VAL A 13 3.68 2.80 -2.35
C VAL A 13 4.97 3.50 -1.97
N THR A 14 5.84 3.69 -2.97
CA THR A 14 7.10 4.41 -2.81
C THR A 14 7.18 5.52 -3.85
N VAL A 15 8.18 6.39 -3.72
CA VAL A 15 8.33 7.53 -4.62
C VAL A 15 9.26 7.15 -5.76
N ARG A 16 8.90 7.56 -6.98
CA ARG A 16 9.70 7.29 -8.17
C ARG A 16 11.09 7.92 -8.01
N GLY A 17 12.10 7.19 -8.45
CA GLY A 17 13.47 7.69 -8.43
C GLY A 17 14.24 7.37 -7.18
N GLN A 18 13.59 6.87 -6.14
CA GLN A 18 14.32 6.39 -4.97
C GLN A 18 14.92 5.03 -5.27
N PRO A 19 16.19 4.78 -4.88
CA PRO A 19 16.72 3.42 -5.02
C PRO A 19 15.94 2.47 -4.12
N PRO A 20 15.83 1.19 -4.48
CA PRO A 20 15.13 0.23 -3.62
C PRO A 20 15.84 0.12 -2.28
N MET A 21 15.12 0.44 -1.20
CA MET A 21 15.64 0.39 0.15
C MET A 21 14.57 -0.19 1.05
N LYS A 22 15.00 -0.89 2.09
CA LYS A 22 14.04 -1.38 3.08
C LYS A 22 13.54 -0.22 3.93
N ILE A 23 12.33 -0.39 4.44
CA ILE A 23 11.77 0.60 5.35
C ILE A 23 12.69 0.73 6.56
N GLY A 24 12.96 1.96 6.96
CA GLY A 24 13.93 2.24 8.02
C GLY A 24 15.28 2.66 7.49
N GLU A 25 15.54 2.49 6.18
CA GLU A 25 16.82 2.85 5.57
C GLU A 25 16.74 4.18 4.81
N GLY A 26 15.62 4.89 4.93
CA GLY A 26 15.49 6.21 4.33
C GLY A 26 14.38 6.33 3.30
N GLU A 27 13.81 5.22 2.87
CA GLU A 27 12.72 5.24 1.88
C GLU A 27 11.43 5.71 2.53
N HIS A 28 10.69 6.53 1.78
CA HIS A 28 9.34 6.94 2.20
C HIS A 28 8.33 5.91 1.70
N VAL A 29 7.48 5.44 2.59
CA VAL A 29 6.41 4.48 2.29
C VAL A 29 5.09 5.08 2.78
N LEU A 30 4.05 4.94 1.98
CA LEU A 30 2.76 5.56 2.24
C LEU A 30 1.89 4.67 3.12
N PHE A 31 1.35 5.24 4.18
CA PHE A 31 0.43 4.54 5.08
C PHE A 31 -0.81 5.39 5.33
N VAL A 32 -1.91 4.71 5.64
CA VAL A 32 -3.15 5.35 6.09
C VAL A 32 -3.44 4.91 7.51
N ASN A 33 -3.99 5.80 8.32
CA ASN A 33 -4.34 5.50 9.69
C ASN A 33 -5.84 5.22 9.76
N HIS A 34 -6.20 3.95 9.96
CA HIS A 34 -7.59 3.57 10.13
C HIS A 34 -8.02 3.92 11.55
N PRO A 35 -9.24 4.48 11.75
CA PRO A 35 -9.65 4.95 13.07
C PRO A 35 -9.59 3.91 14.17
N THR A 36 -9.78 2.63 13.86
CA THR A 36 -9.76 1.56 14.87
C THR A 36 -8.63 0.56 14.67
N ARG A 37 -8.19 0.32 13.43
CA ARG A 37 -7.15 -0.68 13.16
C ARG A 37 -5.73 -0.13 13.21
N GLY A 38 -5.57 1.20 13.19
CA GLY A 38 -4.26 1.83 13.20
C GLY A 38 -3.67 1.95 11.81
N TRP A 39 -2.35 2.08 11.77
CA TRP A 39 -1.63 2.29 10.51
C TRP A 39 -1.62 1.03 9.66
N GLU A 40 -1.92 1.21 8.38
CA GLU A 40 -1.93 0.11 7.42
C GLU A 40 -1.57 0.68 6.03
N ILE A 41 -1.17 -0.21 5.11
CA ILE A 41 -0.96 0.23 3.73
C ILE A 41 -2.33 0.38 3.05
N PRO A 42 -2.44 1.30 2.08
CA PRO A 42 -3.74 1.55 1.44
C PRO A 42 -4.21 0.37 0.60
N GLY A 43 -5.52 0.23 0.47
CA GLY A 43 -6.12 -0.82 -0.33
C GLY A 43 -7.53 -1.12 0.13
N GLY A 44 -8.11 -2.17 -0.43
CA GLY A 44 -9.47 -2.56 -0.09
C GLY A 44 -9.99 -3.68 -0.97
N HIS A 45 -11.27 -3.94 -0.84
CA HIS A 45 -11.92 -5.05 -1.56
C HIS A 45 -12.21 -4.67 -3.01
N LEU A 46 -12.16 -5.67 -3.89
CA LEU A 46 -12.62 -5.50 -5.26
C LEU A 46 -14.14 -5.33 -5.28
N GLU A 47 -14.59 -4.44 -6.14
CA GLU A 47 -16.03 -4.32 -6.45
C GLU A 47 -16.36 -5.20 -7.64
N ALA A 48 -17.65 -5.50 -7.80
CA ALA A 48 -18.10 -6.36 -8.89
C ALA A 48 -17.64 -5.78 -10.23
N GLY A 49 -17.02 -6.63 -11.03
CA GLY A 49 -16.56 -6.25 -12.37
C GLY A 49 -15.21 -5.57 -12.43
N GLU A 50 -14.58 -5.30 -11.29
CA GLU A 50 -13.27 -4.67 -11.28
C GLU A 50 -12.16 -5.69 -11.47
N THR A 51 -11.11 -5.29 -12.21
CA THR A 51 -9.86 -6.03 -12.19
C THR A 51 -9.09 -5.66 -10.91
N PRO A 52 -8.13 -6.50 -10.48
CA PRO A 52 -7.29 -6.15 -9.33
C PRO A 52 -6.59 -4.80 -9.48
N GLU A 53 -6.08 -4.47 -10.67
CA GLU A 53 -5.42 -3.18 -10.87
C GLU A 53 -6.39 -2.03 -10.75
N GLU A 54 -7.61 -2.16 -11.32
CA GLU A 54 -8.62 -1.12 -11.19
C GLU A 54 -8.99 -0.87 -9.73
N ALA A 55 -9.18 -1.94 -8.97
CA ALA A 55 -9.52 -1.81 -7.55
C ALA A 55 -8.38 -1.14 -6.78
N LEU A 56 -7.14 -1.54 -7.07
CA LEU A 56 -5.96 -1.00 -6.40
C LEU A 56 -5.86 0.51 -6.61
N LEU A 57 -5.96 0.95 -7.86
CA LEU A 57 -5.78 2.37 -8.18
C LEU A 57 -6.95 3.19 -7.68
N ARG A 58 -8.17 2.63 -7.70
CA ARG A 58 -9.34 3.31 -7.16
C ARG A 58 -9.21 3.50 -5.64
N GLU A 59 -8.85 2.43 -4.92
CA GLU A 59 -8.70 2.52 -3.47
C GLU A 59 -7.59 3.48 -3.07
N LEU A 60 -6.47 3.45 -3.80
CA LEU A 60 -5.37 4.36 -3.51
C LEU A 60 -5.83 5.82 -3.67
N LYS A 61 -6.55 6.11 -4.73
CA LYS A 61 -7.05 7.47 -4.97
C LYS A 61 -8.05 7.89 -3.90
N GLU A 62 -8.97 6.99 -3.54
CA GLU A 62 -10.00 7.30 -2.53
C GLU A 62 -9.38 7.54 -1.16
N GLU A 63 -8.42 6.71 -0.78
CA GLU A 63 -7.88 6.75 0.58
C GLU A 63 -6.76 7.76 0.75
N THR A 64 -6.05 8.12 -0.32
CA THR A 64 -4.88 9.00 -0.18
C THR A 64 -4.91 10.21 -1.11
N GLY A 65 -5.72 10.18 -2.14
CA GLY A 65 -5.70 11.21 -3.17
C GLY A 65 -4.56 11.05 -4.17
N ILE A 66 -3.74 10.02 -4.01
CA ILE A 66 -2.54 9.84 -4.82
C ILE A 66 -2.84 8.95 -6.02
N GLU A 67 -2.25 9.28 -7.16
CA GLU A 67 -2.24 8.44 -8.35
C GLU A 67 -0.87 7.78 -8.45
N GLY A 68 -0.86 6.50 -8.80
CA GLY A 68 0.37 5.76 -8.88
C GLY A 68 0.40 4.82 -10.06
N GLU A 69 1.57 4.21 -10.24
CA GLU A 69 1.81 3.26 -11.32
C GLU A 69 2.15 1.91 -10.73
N LEU A 70 1.43 0.88 -11.16
CA LEU A 70 1.66 -0.50 -10.72
C LEU A 70 2.96 -1.02 -11.30
N MET A 71 3.84 -1.53 -10.43
CA MET A 71 5.12 -2.08 -10.86
C MET A 71 5.12 -3.60 -10.87
N LYS A 72 4.65 -4.22 -9.80
CA LYS A 72 4.59 -5.69 -9.73
C LYS A 72 3.61 -6.11 -8.64
N TRP A 73 3.21 -7.38 -8.71
CA TRP A 73 2.29 -7.98 -7.73
C TRP A 73 3.01 -9.02 -6.88
N ASN A 74 2.64 -9.10 -5.61
CA ASN A 74 2.90 -10.24 -4.76
C ASN A 74 1.55 -10.95 -4.56
N LYS A 75 1.40 -12.13 -5.14
CA LYS A 75 0.13 -12.86 -5.14
C LYS A 75 0.09 -13.99 -4.12
N SER A 76 1.14 -14.13 -3.32
CA SER A 76 1.30 -15.27 -2.43
C SER A 76 1.43 -14.93 -0.95
N TYR A 77 1.65 -13.68 -0.60
CA TYR A 77 1.88 -13.32 0.81
C TYR A 77 0.62 -13.54 1.65
N TYR A 78 -0.54 -13.16 1.13
CA TYR A 78 -1.81 -13.40 1.80
C TYR A 78 -2.62 -14.42 1.02
N PRO A 79 -3.39 -15.29 1.72
CA PRO A 79 -4.13 -16.34 1.00
C PRO A 79 -5.25 -15.79 0.10
N LYS A 80 -5.81 -14.61 0.41
CA LYS A 80 -6.94 -14.09 -0.36
C LYS A 80 -6.70 -12.68 -0.85
N GLY A 81 -5.49 -12.16 -0.71
CA GLY A 81 -5.19 -10.79 -1.10
C GLY A 81 -3.87 -10.70 -1.82
N TRP A 82 -3.77 -9.72 -2.71
CA TRP A 82 -2.55 -9.42 -3.45
C TRP A 82 -1.99 -8.08 -2.98
N VAL A 83 -0.67 -7.99 -2.95
CA VAL A 83 0.02 -6.74 -2.62
C VAL A 83 0.75 -6.26 -3.86
N ALA A 84 0.57 -4.99 -4.20
CA ALA A 84 1.24 -4.39 -5.34
C ALA A 84 2.36 -3.48 -4.86
N HIS A 85 3.48 -3.46 -5.58
CA HIS A 85 4.42 -2.36 -5.46
C HIS A 85 3.98 -1.28 -6.43
N VAL A 86 3.73 -0.08 -5.92
CA VAL A 86 3.25 1.06 -6.67
C VAL A 86 4.23 2.20 -6.49
N ILE A 87 4.52 2.92 -7.56
CA ILE A 87 5.34 4.14 -7.46
C ILE A 87 4.49 5.35 -7.81
N THR A 88 4.84 6.48 -7.23
CA THR A 88 4.15 7.74 -7.50
C THR A 88 5.18 8.84 -7.72
N ASP A 89 4.77 9.88 -8.45
CA ASP A 89 5.60 11.06 -8.66
C ASP A 89 5.35 12.13 -7.59
N GLU A 90 4.46 11.87 -6.64
CA GLU A 90 4.11 12.84 -5.61
C GLU A 90 5.30 13.11 -4.69
N THR A 91 5.49 14.36 -4.34
CA THR A 91 6.50 14.72 -3.34
C THR A 91 5.96 14.38 -1.96
N PRO A 92 6.73 13.64 -1.15
CA PRO A 92 6.24 13.29 0.18
C PRO A 92 5.97 14.51 1.04
N LEU A 93 4.80 14.54 1.64
CA LEU A 93 4.43 15.49 2.68
C LEU A 93 4.44 14.74 4.00
N ASP A 94 4.51 15.48 5.12
CA ASP A 94 4.49 14.79 6.42
C ASP A 94 3.19 14.01 6.59
N SER A 95 2.06 14.70 6.43
CA SER A 95 0.76 14.05 6.55
C SER A 95 -0.32 14.95 5.95
N TRP A 96 -1.46 14.34 5.65
CA TRP A 96 -2.64 15.09 5.19
C TRP A 96 -3.89 14.29 5.50
N PHE A 97 -5.05 14.92 5.27
CA PHE A 97 -6.35 14.33 5.53
C PHE A 97 -7.12 14.20 4.24
N VAL A 98 -7.96 13.18 4.16
CA VAL A 98 -8.83 12.95 3.01
C VAL A 98 -10.25 12.82 3.50
N ASP A 99 -11.21 12.96 2.60
CA ASP A 99 -12.63 12.82 2.93
C ASP A 99 -13.05 11.36 2.76
N ASP A 100 -12.62 10.52 3.71
CA ASP A 100 -12.92 9.09 3.71
C ASP A 100 -13.05 8.66 5.15
N ALA A 101 -14.24 8.12 5.50
CA ALA A 101 -14.54 7.75 6.89
C ALA A 101 -13.60 6.66 7.43
N LYS A 102 -12.96 5.88 6.54
CA LYS A 102 -12.04 4.81 6.94
C LYS A 102 -10.62 5.29 7.14
N VAL A 103 -10.35 6.57 6.87
CA VAL A 103 -8.97 7.09 6.94
C VAL A 103 -8.96 8.32 7.84
N ALA A 104 -8.31 8.19 9.00
CA ALA A 104 -8.16 9.32 9.92
C ALA A 104 -7.01 10.24 9.48
N GLU A 105 -6.00 9.69 8.83
CA GLU A 105 -4.83 10.46 8.42
C GLU A 105 -4.06 9.67 7.37
N VAL A 106 -3.41 10.37 6.44
CA VAL A 106 -2.49 9.78 5.47
C VAL A 106 -1.10 10.33 5.77
N ARG A 107 -0.08 9.45 5.73
CA ARG A 107 1.26 9.89 6.09
C ARG A 107 2.32 9.06 5.37
N TRP A 108 3.40 9.72 4.96
CA TRP A 108 4.61 9.04 4.51
C TRP A 108 5.46 8.70 5.72
N TRP A 109 5.87 7.43 5.83
CA TRP A 109 6.70 6.97 6.93
C TRP A 109 8.05 6.52 6.42
N LYS A 110 9.11 6.82 7.15
CA LYS A 110 10.45 6.33 6.85
C LYS A 110 10.82 5.11 7.68
N GLN A 111 9.93 4.69 8.54
CA GLN A 111 10.12 3.54 9.42
C GLN A 111 8.77 2.87 9.60
N VAL A 112 8.77 1.67 10.16
CA VAL A 112 7.50 1.00 10.43
C VAL A 112 6.72 1.83 11.44
N PRO A 113 5.47 2.23 11.11
CA PRO A 113 4.67 3.00 12.04
C PRO A 113 4.22 2.15 13.22
N PRO A 114 3.72 2.79 14.31
CA PRO A 114 3.11 2.02 15.38
C PRO A 114 1.93 1.21 14.85
N VAL A 115 1.85 -0.06 15.25
CA VAL A 115 0.81 -0.96 14.72
C VAL A 115 -0.18 -1.30 15.81
N ILE A 116 -1.43 -1.56 15.39
CA ILE A 116 -2.49 -2.04 16.28
C ILE A 116 -2.95 -3.41 15.79
N GLU A 117 -3.63 -3.47 14.64
CA GLU A 117 -4.08 -4.75 14.07
C GLU A 117 -3.04 -5.41 13.18
N TRP A 118 -2.27 -4.59 12.45
CA TRP A 118 -1.20 -5.13 11.61
C TRP A 118 0.02 -5.44 12.47
N THR A 119 0.95 -6.21 11.93
CA THR A 119 2.17 -6.55 12.63
C THR A 119 3.35 -5.87 11.96
N LYS A 120 4.37 -5.58 12.77
CA LYS A 120 5.61 -5.04 12.27
C LYS A 120 6.23 -5.98 11.23
N GLU A 121 6.13 -7.29 11.48
CA GLU A 121 6.69 -8.31 10.59
C GLU A 121 6.08 -8.26 9.20
N GLU A 122 4.78 -7.99 9.09
CA GLU A 122 4.14 -7.88 7.78
C GLU A 122 4.76 -6.76 6.97
N PHE A 123 4.97 -5.60 7.59
CA PHE A 123 5.56 -4.47 6.88
C PHE A 123 7.04 -4.72 6.54
N GLU A 124 7.76 -5.37 7.43
CA GLU A 124 9.17 -5.72 7.15
C GLU A 124 9.25 -6.73 6.00
N ASP A 125 8.36 -7.71 5.96
CA ASP A 125 8.32 -8.70 4.89
C ASP A 125 8.02 -8.05 3.54
N LEU A 126 7.03 -7.16 3.50
CA LEU A 126 6.65 -6.50 2.27
C LEU A 126 7.74 -5.53 1.81
N SER A 127 8.42 -4.89 2.76
CA SER A 127 9.53 -4.02 2.44
C SER A 127 10.66 -4.80 1.76
N ARG A 128 11.01 -5.98 2.30
CA ARG A 128 12.03 -6.82 1.68
C ARG A 128 11.60 -7.25 0.28
N TRP A 129 10.34 -7.67 0.16
CA TRP A 129 9.83 -8.14 -1.13
C TRP A 129 9.93 -7.07 -2.21
N HIS A 130 9.54 -5.82 -1.90
CA HIS A 130 9.52 -4.81 -2.95
C HIS A 130 10.92 -4.47 -3.47
N CYS A 131 11.95 -4.77 -2.68
CA CYS A 131 13.34 -4.56 -3.09
C CYS A 131 13.86 -5.69 -3.99
N GLU A 132 13.14 -6.81 -4.09
CA GLU A 132 13.63 -7.96 -4.85
C GLU A 132 13.48 -7.70 -6.35
N ALA A 133 14.44 -8.21 -7.12
CA ALA A 133 14.37 -8.12 -8.57
C ALA A 133 13.27 -9.03 -9.09
N GLU A 134 12.71 -8.65 -10.24
CA GLU A 134 11.71 -9.46 -10.92
C GLU A 134 12.30 -10.76 -11.44
#